data_cae45bfaa823a3ddf7361e4be23a5c60
#
_entry.id   cae45bfaa823a3ddf7361e4be23a5c60
#
_cell.length_a   1.000
_cell.length_b   1.000
_cell.length_c   1.000
_cell.angle_alpha   90.00
_cell.angle_beta   90.00
_cell.angle_gamma   90.00
#
_symmetry.space_group_name_H-M   'P 1'
#
loop_
_entity.id
_entity.type
_entity.pdbx_description
1 polymer ?
#
loop_
_entity_poly.entity_id
_entity_poly.type
_entity_poly.pdbx_seq_one_letter_code
_entity_poly.pdbx_strand_id
1 'polypeptide(L)'
;IIDIVDGNLVIAGSDKRGTIYGIYDISERIGVSPWYWMADAPVVHRDMLYYDGGCFIQPSPKVKYRGIFINDEWPSFGTWCNNHFGGVNAKAYEHIFELLLRLKANYFWPAMWATAFNEDDPESPRLADEMGIVMGTSHHEPMMRAHKEYTSRRNEIGPWDYSKNPANLDKFFTEGIEHAKNYENIITIGMRGDGDVAMGSGNDADNMNTLESVIKNQRRIISKVMGKKASDVPQLWAIFTEVQRYYDAGFRVPDDVTLLFCDNNWGYIRRKGRDFERKRKGGLGLYYHIDMNGGPWNDRWVNTTTIPKLREQLNIAYQSGIDRIWIINVGDLKPKEVPIDFIMRYAWNPDAIKPGDEAKYLEDFAASIFGRKYSAEIADIIAKYSKYNLLRKPEVQYPGIFNNEEMLHMSCKWQALVTR
;
A
#
# COMPACT_ATOMS: atom_id res chain seq x y z
N ILE A 1 16.48 -11.54 -16.37
CA ILE A 1 16.68 -12.50 -17.46
C ILE A 1 16.40 -13.89 -16.93
N ILE A 2 15.64 -14.67 -17.68
CA ILE A 2 15.43 -16.10 -17.46
C ILE A 2 15.81 -16.78 -18.77
N ASP A 3 16.75 -17.72 -18.73
CA ASP A 3 17.27 -18.37 -19.93
C ASP A 3 17.73 -19.82 -19.65
N ILE A 4 17.90 -20.61 -20.69
CA ILE A 4 18.56 -21.91 -20.62
C ILE A 4 19.96 -21.76 -21.19
N VAL A 5 20.97 -21.93 -20.34
CA VAL A 5 22.38 -21.87 -20.72
C VAL A 5 23.04 -23.20 -20.42
N ASP A 6 23.60 -23.86 -21.43
CA ASP A 6 24.24 -25.17 -21.31
C ASP A 6 23.36 -26.21 -20.61
N GLY A 7 22.03 -26.19 -20.91
CA GLY A 7 21.04 -27.12 -20.31
C GLY A 7 20.61 -26.78 -18.89
N ASN A 8 21.08 -25.69 -18.33
CA ASN A 8 20.71 -25.20 -16.98
C ASN A 8 19.78 -24.01 -17.05
N LEU A 9 18.76 -23.98 -16.17
CA LEU A 9 17.92 -22.80 -15.98
C LEU A 9 18.72 -21.72 -15.23
N VAL A 10 18.93 -20.58 -15.88
CA VAL A 10 19.63 -19.43 -15.32
C VAL A 10 18.65 -18.29 -15.09
N ILE A 11 18.60 -17.77 -13.87
CA ILE A 11 17.82 -16.59 -13.50
C ILE A 11 18.81 -15.51 -13.03
N ALA A 12 18.85 -14.37 -13.72
CA ALA A 12 19.74 -13.26 -13.40
C ALA A 12 18.95 -11.95 -13.29
N GLY A 13 18.99 -11.36 -12.11
CA GLY A 13 18.45 -10.01 -11.84
C GLY A 13 19.54 -8.94 -11.87
N SER A 14 19.17 -7.68 -12.10
CA SER A 14 20.06 -6.53 -11.94
C SER A 14 20.40 -6.22 -10.49
N ASP A 15 19.61 -6.75 -9.57
CA ASP A 15 19.77 -6.67 -8.11
C ASP A 15 19.14 -7.89 -7.43
N LYS A 16 19.19 -7.94 -6.08
CA LYS A 16 18.59 -9.03 -5.31
C LYS A 16 17.11 -9.25 -5.64
N ARG A 17 16.34 -8.16 -5.80
CA ARG A 17 14.89 -8.24 -6.08
C ARG A 17 14.63 -8.73 -7.50
N GLY A 18 15.43 -8.30 -8.47
CA GLY A 18 15.31 -8.79 -9.84
C GLY A 18 15.47 -10.31 -9.94
N THR A 19 16.41 -10.89 -9.18
CA THR A 19 16.58 -12.34 -9.09
C THR A 19 15.38 -13.02 -8.41
N ILE A 20 14.91 -12.48 -7.27
CA ILE A 20 13.73 -12.99 -6.56
C ILE A 20 12.49 -12.98 -7.47
N TYR A 21 12.25 -11.86 -8.17
CA TYR A 21 11.14 -11.76 -9.11
C TYR A 21 11.22 -12.77 -10.27
N GLY A 22 12.43 -13.07 -10.73
CA GLY A 22 12.64 -14.12 -11.74
C GLY A 22 12.29 -15.51 -11.22
N ILE A 23 12.63 -15.82 -9.97
CA ILE A 23 12.27 -17.08 -9.31
C ILE A 23 10.74 -17.20 -9.18
N TYR A 24 10.08 -16.15 -8.70
CA TYR A 24 8.62 -16.15 -8.57
C TYR A 24 7.89 -16.11 -9.93
N ASP A 25 8.51 -15.54 -10.97
CA ASP A 25 7.97 -15.61 -12.33
C ASP A 25 7.91 -17.06 -12.83
N ILE A 26 8.97 -17.84 -12.60
CA ILE A 26 8.94 -19.29 -12.89
C ILE A 26 7.88 -19.99 -12.04
N SER A 27 7.80 -19.69 -10.75
CA SER A 27 6.79 -20.26 -9.85
C SER A 27 5.37 -20.03 -10.38
N GLU A 28 5.06 -18.82 -10.83
CA GLU A 28 3.74 -18.50 -11.41
C GLU A 28 3.51 -19.25 -12.74
N ARG A 29 4.50 -19.30 -13.64
CA ARG A 29 4.40 -20.00 -14.93
C ARG A 29 4.15 -21.51 -14.78
N ILE A 30 4.70 -22.15 -13.78
CA ILE A 30 4.46 -23.57 -13.49
C ILE A 30 3.13 -23.81 -12.76
N GLY A 31 2.36 -22.76 -12.45
CA GLY A 31 1.00 -22.86 -11.94
C GLY A 31 0.83 -22.57 -10.45
N VAL A 32 1.83 -21.98 -9.78
CA VAL A 32 1.70 -21.52 -8.39
C VAL A 32 1.28 -20.06 -8.40
N SER A 33 -0.01 -19.81 -8.19
CA SER A 33 -0.55 -18.45 -8.10
C SER A 33 0.11 -17.64 -6.97
N PRO A 34 0.35 -16.34 -7.12
CA PRO A 34 0.69 -15.48 -5.99
C PRO A 34 -0.27 -15.60 -4.80
N TRP A 35 -1.51 -15.95 -5.07
CA TRP A 35 -2.60 -16.07 -4.10
C TRP A 35 -2.80 -17.48 -3.55
N TYR A 36 -1.85 -18.42 -3.80
CA TYR A 36 -1.99 -19.82 -3.44
C TYR A 36 -2.26 -20.03 -1.95
N TRP A 37 -1.66 -19.21 -1.11
CA TRP A 37 -1.82 -19.29 0.34
C TRP A 37 -2.86 -18.33 0.87
N MET A 38 -2.80 -17.05 0.47
CA MET A 38 -3.67 -15.99 1.05
C MET A 38 -5.13 -16.11 0.60
N ALA A 39 -5.40 -16.53 -0.63
CA ALA A 39 -6.74 -16.65 -1.19
C ALA A 39 -7.20 -18.10 -1.38
N ASP A 40 -6.53 -19.05 -0.72
CA ASP A 40 -6.85 -20.49 -0.78
C ASP A 40 -6.85 -21.04 -2.22
N ALA A 41 -6.08 -20.43 -3.14
CA ALA A 41 -5.98 -20.87 -4.52
C ALA A 41 -5.19 -22.19 -4.59
N PRO A 42 -5.80 -23.32 -5.02
CA PRO A 42 -5.15 -24.61 -4.95
C PRO A 42 -3.98 -24.71 -5.94
N VAL A 43 -2.89 -25.28 -5.48
CA VAL A 43 -1.77 -25.67 -6.35
C VAL A 43 -2.02 -27.07 -6.87
N VAL A 44 -2.12 -27.20 -8.20
CA VAL A 44 -2.31 -28.50 -8.84
C VAL A 44 -0.97 -29.27 -8.86
N HIS A 45 -0.93 -30.42 -8.20
CA HIS A 45 0.25 -31.30 -8.25
C HIS A 45 0.50 -31.79 -9.68
N ARG A 46 1.76 -31.78 -10.09
CA ARG A 46 2.22 -32.32 -11.39
C ARG A 46 3.49 -33.13 -11.18
N ASP A 47 3.52 -34.35 -11.68
CA ASP A 47 4.70 -35.23 -11.59
C ASP A 47 5.88 -34.71 -12.42
N MET A 48 5.61 -33.96 -13.48
CA MET A 48 6.61 -33.35 -14.35
C MET A 48 6.25 -31.90 -14.67
N LEU A 49 7.26 -31.05 -14.66
CA LEU A 49 7.16 -29.64 -15.06
C LEU A 49 8.07 -29.42 -16.27
N TYR A 50 7.52 -28.80 -17.28
CA TYR A 50 8.25 -28.42 -18.49
C TYR A 50 8.38 -26.90 -18.53
N TYR A 51 9.60 -26.42 -18.73
CA TYR A 51 9.87 -25.05 -19.07
C TYR A 51 10.22 -24.98 -20.54
N ASP A 52 9.39 -24.28 -21.31
CA ASP A 52 9.61 -24.04 -22.74
C ASP A 52 10.73 -22.99 -22.86
N GLY A 53 11.92 -23.47 -23.16
CA GLY A 53 13.15 -22.69 -23.12
C GLY A 53 13.13 -21.51 -24.09
N GLY A 54 13.85 -20.47 -23.72
CA GLY A 54 14.03 -19.26 -24.50
C GLY A 54 14.47 -18.12 -23.58
N CYS A 55 15.24 -17.18 -24.13
CA CYS A 55 15.67 -16.02 -23.36
C CYS A 55 14.48 -15.07 -23.10
N PHE A 56 14.05 -14.98 -21.86
CA PHE A 56 13.01 -14.05 -21.43
C PHE A 56 13.64 -12.89 -20.67
N ILE A 57 13.48 -11.68 -21.21
CA ILE A 57 13.98 -10.46 -20.61
C ILE A 57 12.79 -9.63 -20.11
N GLN A 58 12.74 -9.38 -18.81
CA GLN A 58 11.76 -8.49 -18.23
C GLN A 58 12.40 -7.13 -17.93
N PRO A 59 11.84 -6.02 -18.43
CA PRO A 59 12.37 -4.70 -18.14
C PRO A 59 12.14 -4.31 -16.67
N SER A 60 12.86 -3.28 -16.22
CA SER A 60 12.64 -2.68 -14.91
C SER A 60 11.22 -2.15 -14.78
N PRO A 61 10.66 -2.16 -13.55
CA PRO A 61 9.31 -1.65 -13.30
C PRO A 61 9.21 -0.15 -13.59
N LYS A 62 8.04 0.28 -14.03
CA LYS A 62 7.76 1.70 -14.30
C LYS A 62 7.55 2.52 -13.03
N VAL A 63 6.97 1.93 -12.01
CA VAL A 63 6.86 2.53 -10.67
C VAL A 63 7.96 1.94 -9.79
N LYS A 64 8.81 2.79 -9.22
CA LYS A 64 10.02 2.32 -8.50
C LYS A 64 9.69 1.55 -7.22
N TYR A 65 8.84 2.10 -6.34
CA TYR A 65 8.39 1.47 -5.10
C TYR A 65 6.89 1.19 -5.19
N ARG A 66 6.53 -0.06 -5.04
CA ARG A 66 5.17 -0.59 -5.20
C ARG A 66 4.82 -1.41 -4.00
N GLY A 67 3.72 -1.09 -3.34
CA GLY A 67 3.39 -1.82 -2.14
C GLY A 67 2.02 -1.52 -1.57
N ILE A 68 1.75 -2.13 -0.44
CA ILE A 68 0.48 -2.03 0.26
C ILE A 68 0.67 -1.48 1.67
N PHE A 69 -0.39 -0.89 2.18
CA PHE A 69 -0.55 -0.51 3.57
C PHE A 69 -1.68 -1.34 4.17
N ILE A 70 -1.36 -2.16 5.15
CA ILE A 70 -2.36 -2.86 5.97
C ILE A 70 -2.59 -2.01 7.21
N ASN A 71 -3.77 -1.40 7.30
CA ASN A 71 -4.21 -0.80 8.55
C ASN A 71 -4.38 -1.91 9.60
N ASP A 72 -4.36 -1.55 10.87
CA ASP A 72 -4.54 -2.50 11.95
C ASP A 72 -6.02 -2.89 12.09
N GLU A 73 -6.48 -3.72 11.18
CA GLU A 73 -7.88 -4.06 10.96
C GLU A 73 -8.36 -5.14 11.97
N TRP A 74 -8.74 -4.69 13.14
CA TRP A 74 -9.45 -5.54 14.09
C TRP A 74 -10.96 -5.47 13.87
N PRO A 75 -11.70 -6.61 13.99
CA PRO A 75 -11.21 -7.94 14.41
C PRO A 75 -10.64 -8.82 13.31
N SER A 76 -10.70 -8.46 12.01
CA SER A 76 -10.38 -9.39 10.91
C SER A 76 -8.90 -9.77 10.86
N PHE A 77 -8.02 -8.89 10.43
CA PHE A 77 -6.60 -9.17 10.24
C PHE A 77 -5.91 -9.61 11.54
N GLY A 78 -6.10 -8.86 12.62
CA GLY A 78 -5.45 -9.17 13.89
C GLY A 78 -5.93 -10.50 14.49
N THR A 79 -7.23 -10.82 14.44
CA THR A 79 -7.74 -12.13 14.92
C THR A 79 -7.20 -13.26 14.04
N TRP A 80 -7.15 -13.07 12.73
CA TRP A 80 -6.58 -14.05 11.83
C TRP A 80 -5.11 -14.32 12.14
N CYS A 81 -4.31 -13.28 12.34
CA CYS A 81 -2.90 -13.43 12.73
C CYS A 81 -2.76 -14.15 14.08
N ASN A 82 -3.60 -13.82 15.08
CA ASN A 82 -3.58 -14.49 16.37
C ASN A 82 -3.87 -15.98 16.24
N ASN A 83 -4.86 -16.34 15.45
CA ASN A 83 -5.28 -17.74 15.29
C ASN A 83 -4.25 -18.60 14.54
N HIS A 84 -3.49 -18.01 13.61
CA HIS A 84 -2.53 -18.75 12.78
C HIS A 84 -1.10 -18.65 13.28
N PHE A 85 -0.70 -17.52 13.85
CA PHE A 85 0.71 -17.22 14.19
C PHE A 85 0.92 -16.79 15.64
N GLY A 86 -0.14 -16.69 16.43
CA GLY A 86 -0.09 -16.22 17.81
C GLY A 86 0.06 -14.70 17.94
N GLY A 87 -0.06 -13.95 16.84
CA GLY A 87 0.02 -12.48 16.82
C GLY A 87 0.39 -11.92 15.45
N VAL A 88 0.39 -10.59 15.35
CA VAL A 88 0.92 -9.87 14.19
C VAL A 88 2.44 -9.73 14.39
N ASN A 89 3.19 -10.70 13.92
CA ASN A 89 4.62 -10.89 14.16
C ASN A 89 5.37 -11.30 12.87
N ALA A 90 6.66 -11.58 12.94
CA ALA A 90 7.49 -11.96 11.80
C ALA A 90 6.90 -13.14 11.01
N LYS A 91 6.30 -14.13 11.67
CA LYS A 91 5.69 -15.28 10.98
C LYS A 91 4.50 -14.86 10.10
N ALA A 92 3.67 -13.93 10.58
CA ALA A 92 2.57 -13.39 9.81
C ALA A 92 3.10 -12.51 8.65
N TYR A 93 4.09 -11.67 8.93
CA TYR A 93 4.70 -10.79 7.93
C TYR A 93 5.48 -11.56 6.85
N GLU A 94 6.08 -12.71 7.15
CA GLU A 94 6.74 -13.56 6.16
C GLU A 94 5.83 -13.89 4.99
N HIS A 95 4.60 -14.30 5.27
CA HIS A 95 3.60 -14.60 4.24
C HIS A 95 3.16 -13.36 3.46
N ILE A 96 3.05 -12.21 4.13
CA ILE A 96 2.73 -10.95 3.46
C ILE A 96 3.88 -10.53 2.55
N PHE A 97 5.12 -10.63 3.00
CA PHE A 97 6.30 -10.30 2.21
C PHE A 97 6.47 -11.23 1.02
N GLU A 98 6.20 -12.54 1.21
CA GLU A 98 6.17 -13.49 0.10
C GLU A 98 5.11 -13.11 -0.94
N LEU A 99 3.88 -12.78 -0.52
CA LEU A 99 2.84 -12.32 -1.42
C LEU A 99 3.28 -11.07 -2.21
N LEU A 100 3.85 -10.08 -1.54
CA LEU A 100 4.35 -8.88 -2.19
C LEU A 100 5.41 -9.20 -3.24
N LEU A 101 6.38 -10.05 -2.92
CA LEU A 101 7.44 -10.45 -3.85
C LEU A 101 6.90 -11.23 -5.05
N ARG A 102 5.92 -12.11 -4.84
CA ARG A 102 5.22 -12.83 -5.91
C ARG A 102 4.46 -11.88 -6.83
N LEU A 103 3.89 -10.83 -6.29
CA LEU A 103 3.24 -9.73 -7.02
C LEU A 103 4.25 -8.70 -7.58
N LYS A 104 5.55 -8.95 -7.42
CA LYS A 104 6.65 -8.06 -7.83
C LYS A 104 6.58 -6.67 -7.18
N ALA A 105 6.02 -6.61 -5.98
CA ALA A 105 6.06 -5.45 -5.11
C ALA A 105 7.35 -5.44 -4.26
N ASN A 106 7.66 -4.31 -3.64
CA ASN A 106 8.89 -4.12 -2.86
C ASN A 106 8.75 -3.13 -1.70
N TYR A 107 7.55 -2.65 -1.41
CA TYR A 107 7.32 -1.62 -0.40
C TYR A 107 6.15 -1.97 0.51
N PHE A 108 6.25 -1.65 1.80
CA PHE A 108 5.22 -2.03 2.76
C PHE A 108 5.10 -1.02 3.90
N TRP A 109 3.85 -0.69 4.24
CA TRP A 109 3.47 -0.01 5.48
C TRP A 109 2.72 -1.01 6.38
N PRO A 110 3.26 -1.32 7.58
CA PRO A 110 2.67 -2.30 8.48
C PRO A 110 1.48 -1.75 9.26
N ALA A 111 0.73 -2.64 9.85
CA ALA A 111 -0.28 -2.35 10.88
C ALA A 111 0.34 -1.58 12.07
N MET A 112 -0.43 -0.69 12.71
CA MET A 112 0.15 0.33 13.57
C MET A 112 -0.72 0.77 14.76
N TRP A 113 -2.03 0.46 14.74
CA TRP A 113 -2.95 0.92 15.79
C TRP A 113 -2.87 0.08 17.05
N ALA A 114 -2.88 -1.25 16.93
CA ALA A 114 -2.74 -2.20 18.01
C ALA A 114 -1.39 -2.94 17.99
N THR A 115 -0.58 -2.71 16.96
CA THR A 115 0.73 -3.33 16.76
C THR A 115 1.83 -2.30 16.48
N ALA A 116 3.09 -2.66 16.77
CA ALA A 116 4.27 -1.83 16.55
C ALA A 116 5.36 -2.67 15.88
N PHE A 117 5.46 -2.58 14.56
CA PHE A 117 6.32 -3.41 13.72
C PHE A 117 7.78 -3.49 14.20
N ASN A 118 8.36 -2.36 14.61
CA ASN A 118 9.75 -2.29 15.02
C ASN A 118 9.99 -2.65 16.49
N GLU A 119 8.92 -2.73 17.33
CA GLU A 119 9.05 -2.96 18.78
C GLU A 119 8.47 -4.31 19.23
N ASP A 120 7.33 -4.73 18.66
CA ASP A 120 6.63 -5.93 19.13
C ASP A 120 7.42 -7.21 18.83
N ASP A 121 8.12 -7.26 17.69
CA ASP A 121 8.92 -8.40 17.28
C ASP A 121 10.16 -7.94 16.49
N PRO A 122 11.36 -7.97 17.08
CA PRO A 122 12.59 -7.52 16.41
C PRO A 122 12.99 -8.34 15.18
N GLU A 123 12.42 -9.54 15.01
CA GLU A 123 12.61 -10.35 13.80
C GLU A 123 11.88 -9.76 12.59
N SER A 124 10.78 -9.03 12.80
CA SER A 124 10.00 -8.45 11.70
C SER A 124 10.80 -7.51 10.79
N PRO A 125 11.52 -6.47 11.30
CA PRO A 125 12.33 -5.61 10.45
C PRO A 125 13.55 -6.32 9.84
N ARG A 126 14.15 -7.27 10.55
CA ARG A 126 15.26 -8.10 10.02
C ARG A 126 14.79 -8.93 8.83
N LEU A 127 13.64 -9.59 8.98
CA LEU A 127 13.03 -10.40 7.92
C LEU A 127 12.67 -9.57 6.68
N ALA A 128 12.09 -8.38 6.87
CA ALA A 128 11.78 -7.47 5.77
C ALA A 128 13.02 -7.15 4.93
N ASP A 129 14.11 -6.79 5.58
CA ASP A 129 15.38 -6.48 4.90
C ASP A 129 15.99 -7.69 4.21
N GLU A 130 15.98 -8.86 4.86
CA GLU A 130 16.46 -10.13 4.30
C GLU A 130 15.67 -10.51 3.05
N MET A 131 14.35 -10.44 3.09
CA MET A 131 13.49 -10.72 1.95
C MET A 131 13.51 -9.61 0.87
N GLY A 132 14.06 -8.44 1.17
CA GLY A 132 14.19 -7.34 0.23
C GLY A 132 12.95 -6.44 0.16
N ILE A 133 12.16 -6.37 1.21
CA ILE A 133 11.05 -5.43 1.35
C ILE A 133 11.54 -4.13 1.97
N VAL A 134 11.30 -3.03 1.29
CA VAL A 134 11.54 -1.68 1.81
C VAL A 134 10.40 -1.31 2.75
N MET A 135 10.74 -0.88 3.96
CA MET A 135 9.74 -0.53 4.96
C MET A 135 9.46 0.98 4.99
N GLY A 136 8.26 1.34 5.36
CA GLY A 136 7.86 2.71 5.66
C GLY A 136 6.78 2.72 6.71
N THR A 137 6.32 3.90 7.08
CA THR A 137 5.19 4.11 7.99
C THR A 137 4.20 5.11 7.40
N SER A 138 2.98 5.09 7.89
CA SER A 138 1.89 5.88 7.29
C SER A 138 2.07 7.39 7.50
N HIS A 139 1.17 8.13 6.88
CA HIS A 139 1.16 9.60 6.82
C HIS A 139 1.03 10.31 8.18
N HIS A 140 0.57 9.63 9.23
CA HIS A 140 0.49 10.20 10.59
C HIS A 140 1.42 9.51 11.59
N GLU A 141 2.34 8.69 11.11
CA GLU A 141 3.30 7.91 11.89
C GLU A 141 4.74 8.21 11.44
N PRO A 142 5.19 9.44 11.70
CA PRO A 142 6.50 9.86 11.23
C PRO A 142 7.64 9.12 11.93
N MET A 143 8.81 9.13 11.27
CA MET A 143 10.07 8.68 11.85
C MET A 143 10.10 7.21 12.23
N MET A 144 9.46 6.35 11.42
CA MET A 144 9.41 4.90 11.58
C MET A 144 8.76 4.45 12.91
N ARG A 145 7.84 5.26 13.44
CA ARG A 145 7.08 4.94 14.66
C ARG A 145 5.70 4.40 14.31
N ALA A 146 5.16 3.51 15.14
CA ALA A 146 3.76 3.12 15.09
C ALA A 146 2.93 3.94 16.09
N HIS A 147 1.67 4.17 15.79
CA HIS A 147 0.77 4.92 16.69
C HIS A 147 0.65 4.27 18.07
N LYS A 148 0.61 2.93 18.12
CA LYS A 148 0.64 2.14 19.35
C LYS A 148 1.80 2.54 20.27
N GLU A 149 2.97 2.79 19.73
CA GLU A 149 4.15 3.12 20.53
C GLU A 149 3.97 4.42 21.31
N TYR A 150 3.34 5.42 20.70
CA TYR A 150 2.97 6.64 21.40
C TYR A 150 1.84 6.41 22.41
N THR A 151 0.74 5.75 21.99
CA THR A 151 -0.43 5.59 22.85
C THR A 151 -0.14 4.76 24.11
N SER A 152 0.70 3.75 24.01
CA SER A 152 1.14 2.94 25.15
C SER A 152 2.05 3.69 26.14
N ARG A 153 2.78 4.73 25.68
CA ARG A 153 3.70 5.54 26.48
C ARG A 153 3.27 7.01 26.61
N ARG A 154 2.00 7.30 26.39
CA ARG A 154 1.46 8.68 26.37
C ARG A 154 1.80 9.46 27.66
N ASN A 155 1.73 8.83 28.82
CA ASN A 155 2.05 9.47 30.11
C ASN A 155 3.55 9.79 30.26
N GLU A 156 4.43 9.00 29.64
CA GLU A 156 5.88 9.20 29.64
C GLU A 156 6.28 10.29 28.62
N ILE A 157 5.76 10.17 27.41
CA ILE A 157 6.12 11.06 26.29
C ILE A 157 5.48 12.44 26.46
N GLY A 158 4.27 12.51 27.03
CA GLY A 158 3.49 13.74 27.13
C GLY A 158 2.66 14.02 25.86
N PRO A 159 2.16 15.26 25.71
CA PRO A 159 1.21 15.59 24.65
C PRO A 159 1.84 15.44 23.23
N TRP A 160 1.03 14.95 22.29
CA TRP A 160 1.35 14.92 20.87
C TRP A 160 1.15 16.30 20.23
N ASP A 161 1.88 17.26 20.74
CA ASP A 161 1.84 18.66 20.32
C ASP A 161 3.26 19.21 20.29
N TYR A 162 3.82 19.35 19.10
CA TYR A 162 5.21 19.75 18.95
C TYR A 162 5.49 21.19 19.40
N SER A 163 4.48 22.05 19.40
CA SER A 163 4.62 23.42 19.93
C SER A 163 4.82 23.48 21.45
N LYS A 164 4.38 22.43 22.16
CA LYS A 164 4.46 22.33 23.62
C LYS A 164 5.47 21.31 24.11
N ASN A 165 5.77 20.29 23.32
CA ASN A 165 6.54 19.12 23.75
C ASN A 165 7.63 18.69 22.73
N PRO A 166 8.42 19.61 22.16
CA PRO A 166 9.37 19.25 21.11
C PRO A 166 10.47 18.32 21.60
N ALA A 167 10.96 18.48 22.84
CA ALA A 167 12.10 17.70 23.34
C ALA A 167 11.78 16.20 23.48
N ASN A 168 10.63 15.84 24.06
CA ASN A 168 10.24 14.44 24.21
C ASN A 168 9.85 13.81 22.86
N LEU A 169 9.21 14.60 21.98
CA LEU A 169 8.89 14.12 20.62
C LEU A 169 10.17 13.93 19.78
N ASP A 170 11.16 14.81 19.89
CA ASP A 170 12.48 14.61 19.24
C ASP A 170 13.18 13.34 19.76
N LYS A 171 13.08 13.06 21.07
CA LYS A 171 13.61 11.81 21.66
C LYS A 171 12.87 10.60 21.07
N PHE A 172 11.53 10.64 21.07
CA PHE A 172 10.67 9.59 20.50
C PHE A 172 10.99 9.33 19.02
N PHE A 173 11.14 10.37 18.22
CA PHE A 173 11.53 10.26 16.81
C PHE A 173 12.96 9.72 16.63
N THR A 174 13.89 10.09 17.52
CA THR A 174 15.26 9.57 17.49
C THR A 174 15.27 8.06 17.69
N GLU A 175 14.54 7.56 18.68
CA GLU A 175 14.43 6.13 18.95
C GLU A 175 13.89 5.36 17.75
N GLY A 176 12.87 5.89 17.03
CA GLY A 176 12.33 5.24 15.85
C GLY A 176 13.36 5.09 14.72
N ILE A 177 14.18 6.11 14.48
CA ILE A 177 15.25 6.02 13.49
C ILE A 177 16.37 5.08 13.95
N GLU A 178 16.69 5.05 15.26
CA GLU A 178 17.68 4.10 15.82
C GLU A 178 17.26 2.64 15.59
N HIS A 179 15.98 2.30 15.74
CA HIS A 179 15.46 0.95 15.47
C HIS A 179 15.56 0.59 13.99
N ALA A 180 15.32 1.56 13.10
CA ALA A 180 15.22 1.32 11.66
C ALA A 180 16.54 1.48 10.88
N LYS A 181 17.60 2.08 11.47
CA LYS A 181 18.80 2.55 10.76
C LYS A 181 19.59 1.49 10.00
N ASN A 182 19.48 0.24 10.38
CA ASN A 182 20.25 -0.86 9.79
C ASN A 182 19.52 -1.54 8.62
N TYR A 183 18.29 -1.14 8.31
CA TYR A 183 17.42 -1.75 7.34
C TYR A 183 17.06 -0.78 6.21
N GLU A 184 16.60 -1.30 5.08
CA GLU A 184 16.20 -0.48 3.94
C GLU A 184 14.81 0.12 4.17
N ASN A 185 14.76 1.46 4.28
CA ASN A 185 13.53 2.18 4.63
C ASN A 185 13.32 3.43 3.76
N ILE A 186 12.06 3.87 3.67
CA ILE A 186 11.68 5.21 3.23
C ILE A 186 11.00 5.89 4.42
N ILE A 187 11.65 6.91 4.97
CA ILE A 187 11.22 7.53 6.22
C ILE A 187 10.11 8.54 5.94
N THR A 188 8.94 8.35 6.56
CA THR A 188 7.88 9.36 6.56
C THR A 188 8.28 10.51 7.47
N ILE A 189 8.25 11.73 6.95
CA ILE A 189 8.49 12.97 7.70
C ILE A 189 7.23 13.83 7.77
N GLY A 190 7.23 14.79 8.68
CA GLY A 190 6.08 15.63 9.01
C GLY A 190 5.41 15.16 10.29
N MET A 191 4.24 15.66 10.54
CA MET A 191 3.43 15.32 11.71
C MET A 191 1.98 15.69 11.44
N ARG A 192 1.05 14.89 11.95
CA ARG A 192 -0.36 15.21 12.08
C ARG A 192 -0.75 15.20 13.55
N GLY A 193 -2.01 15.41 13.86
CA GLY A 193 -2.52 15.32 15.23
C GLY A 193 -2.61 13.88 15.75
N ASP A 194 -2.84 13.73 17.03
CA ASP A 194 -3.02 12.45 17.70
C ASP A 194 -4.29 11.75 17.15
N GLY A 195 -4.15 10.52 16.67
CA GLY A 195 -5.26 9.73 16.15
C GLY A 195 -5.69 10.08 14.72
N ASP A 196 -4.75 10.44 13.85
CA ASP A 196 -4.99 10.72 12.41
C ASP A 196 -5.92 11.93 12.14
N VAL A 197 -5.84 12.95 12.99
CA VAL A 197 -6.54 14.21 12.84
C VAL A 197 -5.60 15.34 12.44
N ALA A 198 -6.15 16.52 12.12
CA ALA A 198 -5.35 17.70 11.86
C ALA A 198 -4.50 18.09 13.08
N MET A 199 -3.27 18.57 12.84
CA MET A 199 -2.36 19.02 13.88
C MET A 199 -2.85 20.31 14.54
N GLY A 200 -2.76 20.35 15.88
CA GLY A 200 -2.99 21.55 16.69
C GLY A 200 -4.44 22.06 16.72
N SER A 201 -4.64 23.12 17.50
CA SER A 201 -5.89 23.86 17.59
C SER A 201 -5.81 25.26 16.94
N GLY A 202 -4.67 25.54 16.29
CA GLY A 202 -4.37 26.83 15.68
C GLY A 202 -4.95 26.97 14.26
N ASN A 203 -4.71 28.14 13.68
CA ASN A 203 -4.97 28.36 12.26
C ASN A 203 -3.93 27.66 11.39
N ASP A 204 -4.19 27.56 10.08
CA ASP A 204 -3.30 26.90 9.13
C ASP A 204 -1.87 27.51 9.11
N ALA A 205 -1.72 28.82 9.34
CA ALA A 205 -0.42 29.49 9.37
C ALA A 205 0.43 29.03 10.56
N ASP A 206 -0.15 28.94 11.76
CA ASP A 206 0.54 28.46 12.96
C ASP A 206 0.90 26.99 12.82
N ASN A 207 0.01 26.19 12.25
CA ASN A 207 0.26 24.78 11.97
C ASN A 207 1.40 24.60 10.95
N MET A 208 1.46 25.41 9.90
CA MET A 208 2.57 25.38 8.93
C MET A 208 3.92 25.76 9.58
N ASN A 209 3.97 26.77 10.45
CA ASN A 209 5.18 27.16 11.18
C ASN A 209 5.68 26.03 12.10
N THR A 210 4.74 25.38 12.79
CA THR A 210 5.05 24.22 13.63
C THR A 210 5.57 23.06 12.79
N LEU A 211 4.90 22.75 11.67
CA LEU A 211 5.29 21.68 10.75
C LEU A 211 6.67 21.91 10.13
N GLU A 212 7.04 23.14 9.81
CA GLU A 212 8.38 23.49 9.33
C GLU A 212 9.44 23.16 10.39
N SER A 213 9.17 23.50 11.65
CA SER A 213 10.05 23.18 12.78
C SER A 213 10.20 21.67 12.99
N VAL A 214 9.09 20.93 12.91
CA VAL A 214 9.07 19.47 12.97
C VAL A 214 9.96 18.87 11.88
N ILE A 215 9.73 19.20 10.63
CA ILE A 215 10.47 18.64 9.48
C ILE A 215 11.96 18.97 9.57
N LYS A 216 12.30 20.19 9.96
CA LYS A 216 13.69 20.59 10.16
C LYS A 216 14.41 19.74 11.21
N ASN A 217 13.76 19.51 12.36
CA ASN A 217 14.32 18.70 13.42
C ASN A 217 14.36 17.20 13.08
N GLN A 218 13.31 16.67 12.46
CA GLN A 218 13.29 15.30 11.97
C GLN A 218 14.46 15.03 11.02
N ARG A 219 14.70 15.92 10.06
CA ARG A 219 15.85 15.79 9.13
C ARG A 219 17.20 15.90 9.82
N ARG A 220 17.32 16.71 10.88
CA ARG A 220 18.52 16.75 11.73
C ARG A 220 18.73 15.43 12.47
N ILE A 221 17.66 14.84 13.02
CA ILE A 221 17.68 13.54 13.68
C ILE A 221 18.13 12.46 12.68
N ILE A 222 17.52 12.41 11.52
CA ILE A 222 17.87 11.46 10.44
C ILE A 222 19.38 11.58 10.12
N SER A 223 19.88 12.77 9.89
CA SER A 223 21.29 12.97 9.59
C SER A 223 22.20 12.48 10.73
N LYS A 224 21.85 12.79 11.98
CA LYS A 224 22.64 12.43 13.15
C LYS A 224 22.67 10.91 13.34
N VAL A 225 21.51 10.24 13.30
CA VAL A 225 21.40 8.81 13.59
C VAL A 225 21.95 7.96 12.45
N MET A 226 21.65 8.35 11.20
CA MET A 226 22.11 7.61 10.02
C MET A 226 23.59 7.88 9.66
N GLY A 227 24.22 8.91 10.26
CA GLY A 227 25.58 9.31 9.91
C GLY A 227 25.75 9.80 8.46
N LYS A 228 24.67 10.28 7.83
CA LYS A 228 24.61 10.72 6.43
C LYS A 228 23.88 12.05 6.33
N LYS A 229 24.02 12.73 5.20
CA LYS A 229 23.14 13.89 4.93
C LYS A 229 21.70 13.42 4.82
N ALA A 230 20.76 14.17 5.34
CA ALA A 230 19.33 13.82 5.22
C ALA A 230 18.90 13.68 3.75
N SER A 231 19.51 14.43 2.83
CA SER A 231 19.28 14.32 1.39
C SER A 231 19.68 12.98 0.76
N ASP A 232 20.50 12.19 1.45
CA ASP A 232 20.99 10.90 0.97
C ASP A 232 20.20 9.73 1.58
N VAL A 233 19.22 10.03 2.43
CA VAL A 233 18.32 9.08 3.05
C VAL A 233 16.94 9.24 2.42
N PRO A 234 16.32 8.16 1.87
CA PRO A 234 14.99 8.26 1.27
C PRO A 234 13.94 8.73 2.28
N GLN A 235 13.19 9.74 1.91
CA GLN A 235 12.13 10.33 2.73
C GLN A 235 10.89 10.60 1.88
N LEU A 236 9.73 10.55 2.50
CA LEU A 236 8.47 10.97 1.90
C LEU A 236 7.72 11.92 2.84
N TRP A 237 6.88 12.75 2.24
CA TRP A 237 5.92 13.59 2.92
C TRP A 237 4.54 13.41 2.27
N ALA A 238 3.57 12.93 3.05
CA ALA A 238 2.23 12.66 2.56
C ALA A 238 1.38 13.92 2.55
N ILE A 239 0.82 14.22 1.39
CA ILE A 239 -0.06 15.38 1.18
C ILE A 239 -1.52 14.90 1.32
N PHE A 240 -1.90 14.60 2.56
CA PHE A 240 -3.19 14.02 2.91
C PHE A 240 -4.07 15.04 3.66
N THR A 241 -5.35 15.07 3.40
CA THR A 241 -6.37 15.91 4.06
C THR A 241 -5.96 17.39 4.19
N GLU A 242 -5.78 17.93 5.41
CA GLU A 242 -5.39 19.32 5.68
C GLU A 242 -4.00 19.68 5.12
N VAL A 243 -3.10 18.72 5.04
CA VAL A 243 -1.75 18.94 4.49
C VAL A 243 -1.80 19.37 3.02
N GLN A 244 -2.84 18.97 2.28
CA GLN A 244 -3.09 19.46 0.94
C GLN A 244 -3.32 20.98 0.93
N ARG A 245 -4.07 21.53 1.91
CA ARG A 245 -4.28 22.99 2.01
C ARG A 245 -2.98 23.71 2.33
N TYR A 246 -2.14 23.17 3.23
CA TYR A 246 -0.82 23.74 3.52
C TYR A 246 0.06 23.80 2.27
N TYR A 247 0.09 22.72 1.50
CA TYR A 247 0.82 22.67 0.25
C TYR A 247 0.30 23.67 -0.79
N ASP A 248 -1.02 23.81 -0.91
CA ASP A 248 -1.67 24.75 -1.83
C ASP A 248 -1.46 26.21 -1.37
N ALA A 249 -1.37 26.45 -0.06
CA ALA A 249 -1.00 27.74 0.53
C ALA A 249 0.49 28.12 0.39
N GLY A 250 1.31 27.22 -0.19
CA GLY A 250 2.72 27.49 -0.47
C GLY A 250 3.73 26.81 0.44
N PHE A 251 3.29 25.98 1.40
CA PHE A 251 4.22 25.19 2.21
C PHE A 251 5.01 24.20 1.33
N ARG A 252 6.31 24.09 1.57
CA ARG A 252 7.20 23.24 0.77
C ARG A 252 8.19 22.46 1.65
N VAL A 253 8.48 21.23 1.22
CA VAL A 253 9.56 20.41 1.77
C VAL A 253 10.77 20.43 0.83
N PRO A 254 11.99 20.10 1.31
CA PRO A 254 13.18 20.02 0.48
C PRO A 254 13.00 19.13 -0.77
N ASP A 255 13.73 19.44 -1.82
CA ASP A 255 13.57 18.84 -3.15
C ASP A 255 13.86 17.33 -3.21
N ASP A 256 14.67 16.83 -2.30
CA ASP A 256 15.02 15.42 -2.14
C ASP A 256 13.92 14.57 -1.50
N VAL A 257 12.91 15.18 -0.89
CA VAL A 257 11.78 14.48 -0.27
C VAL A 257 10.73 14.15 -1.32
N THR A 258 10.28 12.88 -1.36
CA THR A 258 9.18 12.47 -2.24
C THR A 258 7.88 13.12 -1.79
N LEU A 259 7.17 13.77 -2.72
CA LEU A 259 5.80 14.24 -2.46
C LEU A 259 4.83 13.08 -2.70
N LEU A 260 4.13 12.65 -1.67
CA LEU A 260 3.16 11.57 -1.76
C LEU A 260 1.75 12.16 -1.85
N PHE A 261 1.22 12.24 -3.07
CA PHE A 261 -0.15 12.71 -3.31
C PHE A 261 -1.17 11.63 -2.97
N CYS A 262 -2.37 12.05 -2.59
CA CYS A 262 -3.43 11.14 -2.19
C CYS A 262 -4.66 11.27 -3.10
N ASP A 263 -5.41 10.18 -3.23
CA ASP A 263 -6.75 10.19 -3.79
C ASP A 263 -7.78 10.79 -2.80
N ASN A 264 -9.02 10.72 -3.17
CA ASN A 264 -10.14 11.03 -2.27
C ASN A 264 -10.85 9.73 -1.83
N ASN A 265 -11.84 9.86 -0.93
CA ASN A 265 -12.62 8.72 -0.41
C ASN A 265 -13.39 7.93 -1.49
N TRP A 266 -13.44 8.46 -2.70
CA TRP A 266 -14.11 7.84 -3.84
C TRP A 266 -13.12 7.18 -4.81
N GLY A 267 -11.81 7.19 -4.49
CA GLY A 267 -10.76 6.61 -5.32
C GLY A 267 -10.48 7.43 -6.60
N TYR A 268 -10.60 8.75 -6.53
CA TYR A 268 -10.22 9.65 -7.62
C TYR A 268 -8.94 10.41 -7.29
N ILE A 269 -8.03 10.46 -8.25
CA ILE A 269 -6.79 11.25 -8.14
C ILE A 269 -7.14 12.73 -8.00
N ARG A 270 -6.75 13.35 -6.90
CA ARG A 270 -7.09 14.73 -6.56
C ARG A 270 -6.28 15.76 -7.32
N ARG A 271 -5.04 15.40 -7.69
CA ARG A 271 -4.16 16.29 -8.43
C ARG A 271 -3.17 15.53 -9.30
N LYS A 272 -2.71 16.19 -10.34
CA LYS A 272 -1.63 15.73 -11.23
C LYS A 272 -0.31 16.38 -10.81
N GLY A 273 0.80 15.73 -11.08
CA GLY A 273 2.12 16.32 -10.96
C GLY A 273 2.29 17.51 -11.91
N ARG A 274 2.64 18.68 -11.40
CA ARG A 274 2.96 19.87 -12.20
C ARG A 274 4.40 19.76 -12.73
N ASP A 275 4.73 20.51 -13.77
CA ASP A 275 6.05 20.43 -14.42
C ASP A 275 7.22 20.67 -13.46
N PHE A 276 7.10 21.60 -12.52
CA PHE A 276 8.14 21.86 -11.53
C PHE A 276 8.22 20.76 -10.47
N GLU A 277 7.10 20.12 -10.12
CA GLU A 277 7.05 19.01 -9.16
C GLU A 277 7.70 17.75 -9.73
N ARG A 278 7.47 17.47 -11.02
CA ARG A 278 8.07 16.32 -11.73
C ARG A 278 9.59 16.37 -11.83
N LYS A 279 10.18 17.55 -11.70
CA LYS A 279 11.64 17.75 -11.74
C LYS A 279 12.32 17.52 -10.38
N ARG A 280 11.56 17.27 -9.31
CA ARG A 280 12.10 17.04 -7.97
C ARG A 280 12.97 15.79 -7.93
N LYS A 281 14.07 15.83 -7.18
CA LYS A 281 14.95 14.67 -6.93
C LYS A 281 14.21 13.55 -6.20
N GLY A 282 13.40 13.91 -5.20
CA GLY A 282 12.55 12.97 -4.46
C GLY A 282 11.47 12.32 -5.32
N GLY A 283 11.07 12.95 -6.44
CA GLY A 283 9.99 12.47 -7.29
C GLY A 283 8.62 12.60 -6.66
N LEU A 284 7.63 11.99 -7.32
CA LEU A 284 6.23 12.02 -6.91
C LEU A 284 5.73 10.60 -6.63
N GLY A 285 4.92 10.47 -5.59
CA GLY A 285 4.29 9.22 -5.20
C GLY A 285 2.77 9.35 -5.07
N LEU A 286 2.11 8.21 -5.00
CA LEU A 286 0.68 8.05 -4.82
C LEU A 286 0.39 7.23 -3.56
N TYR A 287 -0.47 7.76 -2.71
CA TYR A 287 -1.17 7.03 -1.66
C TYR A 287 -2.62 6.85 -2.11
N TYR A 288 -3.01 5.64 -2.43
CA TYR A 288 -4.30 5.31 -3.02
C TYR A 288 -5.09 4.36 -2.13
N HIS A 289 -6.42 4.52 -2.07
CA HIS A 289 -7.28 3.70 -1.23
C HIS A 289 -8.17 2.78 -2.07
N ILE A 290 -8.05 1.48 -1.85
CA ILE A 290 -9.04 0.48 -2.28
C ILE A 290 -9.92 0.02 -1.11
N ASP A 291 -9.57 0.45 0.10
CA ASP A 291 -10.36 0.41 1.31
C ASP A 291 -10.27 1.77 2.00
N MET A 292 -11.40 2.35 2.39
CA MET A 292 -11.45 3.60 3.14
C MET A 292 -11.85 3.29 4.58
N ASN A 293 -10.85 3.20 5.45
CA ASN A 293 -11.06 2.99 6.87
C ASN A 293 -11.33 4.32 7.58
N GLY A 294 -12.48 4.43 8.20
CA GLY A 294 -12.85 5.65 8.93
C GLY A 294 -14.32 6.00 8.79
N GLY A 295 -14.69 7.12 9.42
CA GLY A 295 -16.07 7.58 9.40
C GLY A 295 -16.58 8.07 8.04
N PRO A 296 -17.90 7.95 7.79
CA PRO A 296 -18.86 7.43 8.77
C PRO A 296 -18.79 5.89 8.96
N TRP A 297 -18.39 5.13 7.91
CA TRP A 297 -18.31 3.67 7.94
C TRP A 297 -17.29 3.19 6.92
N ASN A 298 -16.75 2.00 7.09
CA ASN A 298 -15.81 1.39 6.15
C ASN A 298 -16.38 0.11 5.52
N ASP A 299 -15.73 -0.37 4.46
CA ASP A 299 -16.21 -1.48 3.63
C ASP A 299 -15.41 -2.77 3.80
N ARG A 300 -14.78 -3.00 4.93
CA ARG A 300 -13.85 -4.11 5.23
C ARG A 300 -14.17 -5.47 4.61
N TRP A 301 -15.45 -5.74 4.37
CA TRP A 301 -15.98 -7.02 3.87
C TRP A 301 -16.26 -7.04 2.37
N VAL A 302 -16.12 -5.91 1.68
CA VAL A 302 -16.69 -5.74 0.35
C VAL A 302 -15.67 -5.09 -0.57
N ASN A 303 -15.45 -5.68 -1.76
CA ASN A 303 -14.71 -5.00 -2.80
C ASN A 303 -15.63 -4.03 -3.57
N THR A 304 -15.40 -2.73 -3.40
CA THR A 304 -16.10 -1.65 -4.10
C THR A 304 -15.29 -1.05 -5.24
N THR A 305 -14.10 -1.59 -5.51
CA THR A 305 -13.15 -1.05 -6.46
C THR A 305 -13.23 -1.80 -7.78
N THR A 306 -13.66 -1.12 -8.85
CA THR A 306 -13.74 -1.71 -10.19
C THR A 306 -12.43 -1.56 -10.95
N ILE A 307 -12.06 -2.56 -11.75
CA ILE A 307 -10.83 -2.56 -12.54
C ILE A 307 -10.79 -1.42 -13.57
N PRO A 308 -11.86 -1.09 -14.31
CA PRO A 308 -11.85 0.05 -15.22
C PRO A 308 -11.49 1.37 -14.54
N LYS A 309 -12.06 1.62 -13.35
CA LYS A 309 -11.74 2.83 -12.58
C LYS A 309 -10.30 2.84 -12.11
N LEU A 310 -9.79 1.72 -11.58
CA LEU A 310 -8.39 1.58 -11.18
C LEU A 310 -7.46 1.90 -12.34
N ARG A 311 -7.69 1.25 -13.50
CA ARG A 311 -6.86 1.48 -14.68
C ARG A 311 -6.85 2.95 -15.09
N GLU A 312 -8.01 3.60 -15.14
CA GLU A 312 -8.12 5.01 -15.48
C GLU A 312 -7.33 5.90 -14.50
N GLN A 313 -7.58 5.75 -13.20
CA GLN A 313 -6.99 6.62 -12.19
C GLN A 313 -5.48 6.40 -12.05
N LEU A 314 -5.02 5.17 -12.08
CA LEU A 314 -3.60 4.85 -12.04
C LEU A 314 -2.88 5.30 -13.31
N ASN A 315 -3.54 5.23 -14.48
CA ASN A 315 -2.98 5.80 -15.70
C ASN A 315 -2.83 7.33 -15.60
N ILE A 316 -3.83 8.03 -15.04
CA ILE A 316 -3.73 9.48 -14.80
C ILE A 316 -2.53 9.79 -13.91
N ALA A 317 -2.32 9.04 -12.84
CA ALA A 317 -1.18 9.20 -11.94
C ALA A 317 0.14 9.00 -12.70
N TYR A 318 0.29 7.86 -13.38
CA TYR A 318 1.51 7.53 -14.14
C TYR A 318 1.85 8.56 -15.22
N GLN A 319 0.88 8.90 -16.06
CA GLN A 319 1.07 9.90 -17.12
C GLN A 319 1.37 11.31 -16.58
N SER A 320 1.08 11.56 -15.32
CA SER A 320 1.41 12.81 -14.62
C SER A 320 2.79 12.78 -13.95
N GLY A 321 3.59 11.71 -14.14
CA GLY A 321 4.92 11.56 -13.54
C GLY A 321 4.88 11.16 -12.06
N ILE A 322 3.77 10.57 -11.61
CA ILE A 322 3.65 10.01 -10.25
C ILE A 322 4.06 8.53 -10.34
N ASP A 323 5.36 8.27 -10.29
CA ASP A 323 5.97 6.96 -10.56
C ASP A 323 7.06 6.55 -9.56
N ARG A 324 7.33 7.41 -8.54
CA ARG A 324 8.33 7.08 -7.53
C ARG A 324 7.84 6.05 -6.54
N ILE A 325 6.66 6.23 -5.98
CA ILE A 325 6.04 5.37 -4.96
C ILE A 325 4.57 5.22 -5.29
N TRP A 326 4.07 3.98 -5.30
CA TRP A 326 2.65 3.69 -5.18
C TRP A 326 2.44 2.84 -3.93
N ILE A 327 1.81 3.41 -2.93
CA ILE A 327 1.41 2.74 -1.69
C ILE A 327 -0.13 2.70 -1.62
N ILE A 328 -0.67 1.51 -1.48
CA ILE A 328 -2.10 1.25 -1.59
C ILE A 328 -2.64 0.87 -0.23
N ASN A 329 -3.54 1.67 0.32
CA ASN A 329 -4.29 1.28 1.50
C ASN A 329 -5.28 0.19 1.11
N VAL A 330 -5.06 -1.00 1.62
CA VAL A 330 -5.90 -2.17 1.35
C VAL A 330 -6.84 -2.52 2.50
N GLY A 331 -6.67 -1.81 3.64
CA GLY A 331 -7.32 -2.17 4.89
C GLY A 331 -6.87 -3.53 5.36
N ASP A 332 -7.53 -4.56 4.85
CA ASP A 332 -7.16 -5.97 4.97
C ASP A 332 -6.88 -6.57 3.57
N LEU A 333 -6.30 -7.75 3.51
CA LEU A 333 -5.98 -8.41 2.24
C LEU A 333 -7.23 -9.02 1.57
N LYS A 334 -8.12 -9.60 2.34
CA LYS A 334 -9.41 -10.13 1.83
C LYS A 334 -10.56 -9.13 2.05
N PRO A 335 -11.44 -8.96 1.09
CA PRO A 335 -11.53 -9.56 -0.26
C PRO A 335 -10.96 -8.64 -1.35
N LYS A 336 -9.75 -8.15 -1.17
CA LYS A 336 -9.10 -7.17 -2.05
C LYS A 336 -8.08 -7.79 -3.03
N GLU A 337 -8.06 -9.11 -3.19
CA GLU A 337 -7.09 -9.84 -4.01
C GLU A 337 -7.03 -9.31 -5.44
N VAL A 338 -8.19 -9.18 -6.08
CA VAL A 338 -8.28 -8.72 -7.48
C VAL A 338 -7.72 -7.32 -7.68
N PRO A 339 -8.15 -6.29 -6.93
CA PRO A 339 -7.59 -4.96 -7.09
C PRO A 339 -6.11 -4.88 -6.69
N ILE A 340 -5.63 -5.62 -5.69
CA ILE A 340 -4.22 -5.65 -5.32
C ILE A 340 -3.38 -6.23 -6.45
N ASP A 341 -3.75 -7.40 -6.99
CA ASP A 341 -3.07 -8.03 -8.12
C ASP A 341 -2.99 -7.08 -9.32
N PHE A 342 -4.14 -6.49 -9.69
CA PHE A 342 -4.20 -5.54 -10.80
C PHE A 342 -3.24 -4.37 -10.61
N ILE A 343 -3.26 -3.73 -9.44
CA ILE A 343 -2.43 -2.54 -9.18
C ILE A 343 -0.95 -2.89 -9.26
N MET A 344 -0.52 -4.02 -8.70
CA MET A 344 0.89 -4.41 -8.71
C MET A 344 1.38 -4.74 -10.13
N ARG A 345 0.59 -5.45 -10.93
CA ARG A 345 0.89 -5.72 -12.35
C ARG A 345 0.90 -4.43 -13.17
N TYR A 346 -0.06 -3.55 -12.94
CA TYR A 346 -0.15 -2.26 -13.61
C TYR A 346 1.04 -1.36 -13.24
N ALA A 347 1.43 -1.29 -11.97
CA ALA A 347 2.60 -0.53 -11.51
C ALA A 347 3.92 -1.06 -12.08
N TRP A 348 4.00 -2.36 -12.37
CA TRP A 348 5.15 -2.93 -13.06
C TRP A 348 5.24 -2.42 -14.50
N ASN A 349 4.16 -2.54 -15.25
CA ASN A 349 4.08 -2.10 -16.65
C ASN A 349 2.68 -1.60 -17.03
N PRO A 350 2.41 -0.30 -16.90
CA PRO A 350 1.12 0.28 -17.30
C PRO A 350 0.77 0.06 -18.78
N ASP A 351 1.77 -0.09 -19.63
CA ASP A 351 1.58 -0.27 -21.08
C ASP A 351 1.09 -1.70 -21.44
N ALA A 352 1.20 -2.64 -20.53
CA ALA A 352 0.78 -4.03 -20.75
C ALA A 352 -0.74 -4.24 -20.66
N ILE A 353 -1.48 -3.32 -19.99
CA ILE A 353 -2.93 -3.40 -19.83
C ILE A 353 -3.55 -2.14 -20.43
N LYS A 354 -4.04 -2.28 -21.66
CA LYS A 354 -4.60 -1.17 -22.42
C LYS A 354 -6.07 -0.91 -22.06
N PRO A 355 -6.62 0.26 -22.45
CA PRO A 355 -8.07 0.48 -22.37
C PRO A 355 -8.82 -0.60 -23.14
N GLY A 356 -9.77 -1.25 -22.47
CA GLY A 356 -10.56 -2.36 -23.04
C GLY A 356 -10.06 -3.75 -22.64
N ASP A 357 -8.86 -3.87 -22.05
CA ASP A 357 -8.30 -5.16 -21.60
C ASP A 357 -8.82 -5.60 -20.22
N GLU A 358 -9.64 -4.78 -19.56
CA GLU A 358 -10.05 -4.99 -18.16
C GLU A 358 -10.84 -6.30 -17.98
N ALA A 359 -11.71 -6.62 -18.92
CA ALA A 359 -12.48 -7.87 -18.91
C ALA A 359 -11.56 -9.09 -19.11
N LYS A 360 -10.62 -8.98 -20.06
CA LYS A 360 -9.62 -10.02 -20.29
C LYS A 360 -8.74 -10.24 -19.09
N TYR A 361 -8.29 -9.16 -18.42
CA TYR A 361 -7.53 -9.26 -17.18
C TYR A 361 -8.28 -10.07 -16.12
N LEU A 362 -9.58 -9.77 -15.90
CA LEU A 362 -10.40 -10.53 -14.93
C LEU A 362 -10.54 -12.00 -15.31
N GLU A 363 -10.69 -12.30 -16.59
CA GLU A 363 -10.75 -13.67 -17.07
C GLU A 363 -9.42 -14.41 -16.87
N ASP A 364 -8.29 -13.78 -17.19
CA ASP A 364 -6.96 -14.34 -16.98
C ASP A 364 -6.68 -14.55 -15.47
N PHE A 365 -7.08 -13.61 -14.60
CA PHE A 365 -7.02 -13.75 -13.14
C PHE A 365 -7.85 -14.95 -12.67
N ALA A 366 -9.11 -15.04 -13.09
CA ALA A 366 -9.99 -16.14 -12.74
C ALA A 366 -9.43 -17.48 -13.24
N ALA A 367 -8.90 -17.52 -14.46
CA ALA A 367 -8.30 -18.72 -15.03
C ALA A 367 -7.07 -19.20 -14.25
N SER A 368 -6.26 -18.26 -13.73
CA SER A 368 -5.06 -18.60 -12.96
C SER A 368 -5.36 -19.24 -11.60
N ILE A 369 -6.52 -18.90 -11.01
CA ILE A 369 -6.92 -19.37 -9.67
C ILE A 369 -7.87 -20.56 -9.74
N PHE A 370 -8.89 -20.49 -10.61
CA PHE A 370 -9.99 -21.46 -10.66
C PHE A 370 -9.93 -22.39 -11.89
N GLY A 371 -8.94 -22.18 -12.77
CA GLY A 371 -8.84 -22.88 -14.03
C GLY A 371 -9.73 -22.30 -15.14
N ARG A 372 -9.44 -22.69 -16.40
CA ARG A 372 -10.05 -22.07 -17.59
C ARG A 372 -11.53 -22.36 -17.77
N LYS A 373 -12.04 -23.47 -17.22
CA LYS A 373 -13.40 -23.98 -17.52
C LYS A 373 -14.51 -22.95 -17.22
N TYR A 374 -14.37 -22.20 -16.13
CA TYR A 374 -15.38 -21.24 -15.68
C TYR A 374 -14.81 -19.81 -15.60
N SER A 375 -13.64 -19.53 -16.18
CA SER A 375 -12.94 -18.25 -16.03
C SER A 375 -13.78 -17.05 -16.48
N ALA A 376 -14.47 -17.16 -17.60
CA ALA A 376 -15.30 -16.08 -18.12
C ALA A 376 -16.53 -15.79 -17.22
N GLU A 377 -17.18 -16.84 -16.70
CA GLU A 377 -18.31 -16.70 -15.78
C GLU A 377 -17.88 -16.10 -14.43
N ILE A 378 -16.76 -16.56 -13.87
CA ILE A 378 -16.19 -16.03 -12.63
C ILE A 378 -15.77 -14.57 -12.80
N ALA A 379 -15.16 -14.23 -13.93
CA ALA A 379 -14.78 -12.85 -14.26
C ALA A 379 -16.00 -11.92 -14.33
N ASP A 380 -17.11 -12.37 -14.94
CA ASP A 380 -18.36 -11.63 -14.98
C ASP A 380 -18.97 -11.42 -13.59
N ILE A 381 -18.94 -12.47 -12.74
CA ILE A 381 -19.39 -12.38 -11.34
C ILE A 381 -18.55 -11.33 -10.57
N ILE A 382 -17.23 -11.39 -10.66
CA ILE A 382 -16.32 -10.44 -9.96
C ILE A 382 -16.59 -9.00 -10.44
N ALA A 383 -16.72 -8.81 -11.77
CA ALA A 383 -17.00 -7.50 -12.35
C ALA A 383 -18.36 -6.94 -11.89
N LYS A 384 -19.39 -7.75 -11.88
CA LYS A 384 -20.74 -7.36 -11.42
C LYS A 384 -20.78 -7.09 -9.93
N TYR A 385 -20.12 -7.94 -9.13
CA TYR A 385 -20.03 -7.76 -7.69
C TYR A 385 -19.42 -6.39 -7.33
N SER A 386 -18.25 -6.07 -7.85
CA SER A 386 -17.61 -4.77 -7.59
C SER A 386 -18.40 -3.59 -8.15
N LYS A 387 -19.01 -3.74 -9.33
CA LYS A 387 -19.89 -2.73 -9.95
C LYS A 387 -21.10 -2.41 -9.07
N TYR A 388 -21.77 -3.42 -8.55
CA TYR A 388 -22.98 -3.21 -7.76
C TYR A 388 -22.66 -2.60 -6.40
N ASN A 389 -21.57 -3.02 -5.76
CA ASN A 389 -21.11 -2.42 -4.52
C ASN A 389 -20.66 -0.96 -4.69
N LEU A 390 -20.16 -0.59 -5.87
CA LEU A 390 -19.79 0.78 -6.18
C LEU A 390 -21.01 1.71 -6.36
N LEU A 391 -22.20 1.20 -6.69
CA LEU A 391 -23.41 2.02 -6.83
C LEU A 391 -23.69 2.84 -5.56
N ARG A 392 -23.43 2.25 -4.40
CA ARG A 392 -23.43 2.96 -3.13
C ARG A 392 -22.38 2.33 -2.22
N LYS A 393 -21.26 3.01 -2.09
CA LYS A 393 -20.14 2.50 -1.30
C LYS A 393 -20.57 2.27 0.15
N PRO A 394 -20.21 1.11 0.76
CA PRO A 394 -20.57 0.79 2.13
C PRO A 394 -20.10 1.82 3.15
N GLU A 395 -18.96 2.46 2.96
CA GLU A 395 -18.43 3.49 3.84
C GLU A 395 -19.28 4.77 3.95
N VAL A 396 -20.24 4.96 3.06
CA VAL A 396 -21.23 6.05 3.14
C VAL A 396 -22.62 5.56 3.56
N GLN A 397 -22.72 4.28 3.94
CA GLN A 397 -23.95 3.70 4.48
C GLN A 397 -23.89 3.74 6.01
N TYR A 398 -24.99 4.05 6.66
CA TYR A 398 -25.11 4.09 8.12
C TYR A 398 -26.49 3.61 8.56
N PRO A 399 -26.66 3.15 9.81
CA PRO A 399 -27.98 2.75 10.31
C PRO A 399 -29.03 3.85 10.15
N GLY A 400 -30.16 3.51 9.54
CA GLY A 400 -31.24 4.45 9.28
C GLY A 400 -31.11 5.26 7.98
N ILE A 401 -30.06 5.03 7.16
CA ILE A 401 -29.93 5.69 5.86
C ILE A 401 -31.01 5.25 4.86
N PHE A 402 -31.52 4.03 5.04
CA PHE A 402 -32.61 3.48 4.27
C PHE A 402 -33.87 3.44 5.12
N ASN A 403 -34.96 3.98 4.64
CA ASN A 403 -36.27 3.71 5.21
C ASN A 403 -36.82 2.38 4.65
N ASN A 404 -37.91 1.89 5.21
CA ASN A 404 -38.50 0.60 4.82
C ASN A 404 -38.91 0.56 3.34
N GLU A 405 -39.34 1.67 2.77
CA GLU A 405 -39.73 1.76 1.36
C GLU A 405 -38.50 1.70 0.43
N GLU A 406 -37.44 2.37 0.78
CA GLU A 406 -36.17 2.31 0.04
C GLU A 406 -35.55 0.91 0.07
N MET A 407 -35.59 0.25 1.23
CA MET A 407 -35.11 -1.13 1.36
C MET A 407 -35.93 -2.10 0.50
N LEU A 408 -37.26 -1.96 0.47
CA LEU A 408 -38.11 -2.76 -0.36
C LEU A 408 -37.85 -2.52 -1.85
N HIS A 409 -37.71 -1.27 -2.26
CA HIS A 409 -37.38 -0.89 -3.63
C HIS A 409 -36.01 -1.41 -4.08
N MET A 410 -34.99 -1.36 -3.22
CA MET A 410 -33.67 -1.94 -3.51
C MET A 410 -33.74 -3.46 -3.61
N SER A 411 -34.46 -4.14 -2.73
CA SER A 411 -34.66 -5.59 -2.78
C SER A 411 -35.30 -6.00 -4.11
N CYS A 412 -36.32 -5.30 -4.54
CA CYS A 412 -36.95 -5.55 -5.86
C CYS A 412 -35.99 -5.33 -7.04
N LYS A 413 -35.15 -4.30 -7.00
CA LYS A 413 -34.09 -4.07 -8.00
C LYS A 413 -33.06 -5.19 -8.03
N TRP A 414 -32.61 -5.65 -6.87
CA TRP A 414 -31.67 -6.76 -6.77
C TRP A 414 -32.27 -8.07 -7.31
N GLN A 415 -33.51 -8.38 -6.95
CA GLN A 415 -34.23 -9.52 -7.52
C GLN A 415 -34.34 -9.45 -9.05
N ALA A 416 -34.68 -8.29 -9.60
CA ALA A 416 -34.77 -8.09 -11.05
C ALA A 416 -33.41 -8.21 -11.77
N LEU A 417 -32.31 -7.98 -11.08
CA LEU A 417 -30.95 -8.15 -11.63
C LEU A 417 -30.47 -9.60 -11.58
N VAL A 418 -30.90 -10.35 -10.56
CA VAL A 418 -30.54 -11.77 -10.39
C VAL A 418 -31.34 -12.68 -11.31
N THR A 419 -32.55 -12.23 -11.73
CA THR A 419 -33.42 -12.99 -12.61
C THR A 419 -33.24 -12.67 -14.11
N ARG A 420 -32.31 -11.82 -14.47
CA ARG A 420 -31.87 -11.52 -15.84
C ARG A 420 -30.50 -12.15 -16.12
#